data_3dd648710070c1ee158cde2611bca879
#
_entry.id   3dd648710070c1ee158cde2611bca879
#
_cell.length_a   1.000
_cell.length_b   1.000
_cell.length_c   1.000
_cell.angle_alpha   90.00
_cell.angle_beta   90.00
_cell.angle_gamma   90.00
#
_symmetry.space_group_name_H-M   'P 1'
#
loop_
_entity.id
_entity.type
_entity.pdbx_description
1 polymer ?
#
loop_
_entity_poly.entity_id
_entity_poly.type
_entity_poly.pdbx_seq_one_letter_code
_entity_poly.pdbx_strand_id
1 'polypeptide(L)'
;MTFSNRISLEEILPDEFYGDLKITKLFSIYVPITHASEIQSILSGDDFTKKYPHLKRLRKTSSSEDSEIIKESNRSYIEVLLGDKPDLPYKLHCYLDENNIAKSVSTATVPISPPLTKLQYYHWCKVWPVVFRQPSRKPHILTSDEINRAIKYIALARHLGTESKKLGSLDRGCVIVLNDIVIGYGFDKRYVSYPWDHPAIDAIRNTSDKLKASRDVRSMGNKSPGNNPSSVNSILTNSYGVLLNQQYLCTSATAYLSHEPCVSCSMALLHSRISQVFYEYTNNESGGLGSRCKLHCLTSLNHHFTVFKVSLPS
;
A
#
# COMPACT_ATOMS: atom_id res chain seq x y z
N MET A 1 8.05 -30.57 -10.37
CA MET A 1 7.72 -29.22 -9.85
C MET A 1 8.93 -28.35 -10.08
N THR A 2 8.94 -27.59 -11.16
CA THR A 2 10.05 -26.67 -11.50
C THR A 2 9.90 -25.40 -10.67
N PHE A 3 10.65 -25.28 -9.56
CA PHE A 3 10.78 -24.03 -8.84
C PHE A 3 11.42 -23.00 -9.78
N SER A 4 10.67 -21.99 -10.14
CA SER A 4 11.14 -20.87 -10.94
C SER A 4 12.22 -20.12 -10.16
N ASN A 5 13.47 -20.22 -10.61
CA ASN A 5 14.64 -19.48 -10.10
C ASN A 5 14.55 -17.98 -10.47
N ARG A 6 13.43 -17.32 -10.19
CA ARG A 6 13.24 -15.90 -10.52
C ARG A 6 13.23 -15.06 -9.23
N ILE A 7 14.06 -14.02 -9.23
CA ILE A 7 13.97 -12.94 -8.25
C ILE A 7 12.61 -12.28 -8.41
N SER A 8 11.85 -12.18 -7.31
CA SER A 8 10.60 -11.43 -7.29
C SER A 8 10.65 -10.37 -6.20
N LEU A 9 10.17 -9.18 -6.54
CA LEU A 9 9.97 -8.07 -5.62
C LEU A 9 8.50 -7.68 -5.68
N GLU A 10 7.85 -7.75 -4.53
CA GLU A 10 6.42 -7.48 -4.39
C GLU A 10 6.21 -6.30 -3.44
N GLU A 11 5.51 -5.25 -3.91
CA GLU A 11 5.08 -4.17 -3.03
C GLU A 11 3.98 -4.66 -2.10
N ILE A 12 4.13 -4.40 -0.81
CA ILE A 12 3.11 -4.70 0.20
C ILE A 12 2.10 -3.55 0.22
N LEU A 13 0.92 -3.83 -0.32
CA LEU A 13 -0.19 -2.89 -0.40
C LEU A 13 -1.20 -3.08 0.75
N PRO A 14 -2.11 -2.11 0.98
CA PRO A 14 -3.25 -2.28 1.88
C PRO A 14 -4.07 -3.53 1.57
N ASP A 15 -4.75 -4.10 2.59
CA ASP A 15 -5.50 -5.36 2.45
C ASP A 15 -6.65 -5.24 1.44
N GLU A 16 -7.19 -4.06 1.25
CA GLU A 16 -8.25 -3.78 0.27
C GLU A 16 -7.84 -4.09 -1.17
N PHE A 17 -6.53 -4.02 -1.48
CA PHE A 17 -6.01 -4.38 -2.82
C PHE A 17 -6.03 -5.89 -3.08
N TYR A 18 -6.01 -6.70 -2.02
CA TYR A 18 -6.01 -8.17 -2.07
C TYR A 18 -7.39 -8.74 -1.69
N GLY A 19 -8.30 -7.88 -1.21
CA GLY A 19 -9.59 -8.30 -0.67
C GLY A 19 -10.48 -8.95 -1.72
N ASP A 20 -11.22 -9.98 -1.28
CA ASP A 20 -12.25 -10.64 -2.05
C ASP A 20 -13.50 -9.77 -2.19
N LEU A 21 -14.34 -10.11 -3.16
CA LEU A 21 -15.61 -9.46 -3.40
C LEU A 21 -16.55 -9.63 -2.19
N LYS A 22 -16.83 -8.53 -1.51
CA LYS A 22 -17.90 -8.47 -0.50
C LYS A 22 -19.15 -7.91 -1.16
N ILE A 23 -20.28 -8.56 -0.94
CA ILE A 23 -21.56 -8.22 -1.55
C ILE A 23 -22.60 -7.82 -0.51
N THR A 24 -23.53 -6.99 -0.94
CA THR A 24 -24.75 -6.62 -0.18
C THR A 24 -25.95 -6.65 -1.11
N LYS A 25 -27.15 -6.55 -0.54
CA LYS A 25 -28.39 -6.44 -1.31
C LYS A 25 -28.91 -5.00 -1.21
N LEU A 26 -29.25 -4.44 -2.36
CA LEU A 26 -29.95 -3.16 -2.46
C LEU A 26 -31.30 -3.37 -3.15
N PHE A 27 -32.26 -2.50 -2.85
CA PHE A 27 -33.55 -2.52 -3.55
C PHE A 27 -33.40 -2.02 -4.98
N SER A 28 -34.15 -2.62 -5.89
CA SER A 28 -34.15 -2.33 -7.30
C SER A 28 -35.55 -2.42 -7.90
N ILE A 29 -35.74 -1.82 -9.08
CA ILE A 29 -36.93 -1.97 -9.90
C ILE A 29 -36.55 -2.28 -11.34
N TYR A 30 -37.42 -2.98 -12.06
CA TYR A 30 -37.29 -3.24 -13.48
C TYR A 30 -38.13 -2.27 -14.29
N VAL A 31 -37.54 -1.61 -15.28
CA VAL A 31 -38.24 -0.68 -16.17
C VAL A 31 -37.85 -0.93 -17.63
N PRO A 32 -38.74 -0.65 -18.60
CA PRO A 32 -38.39 -0.80 -20.01
C PRO A 32 -37.21 0.11 -20.40
N ILE A 33 -36.32 -0.38 -21.25
CA ILE A 33 -35.09 0.33 -21.64
C ILE A 33 -35.38 1.69 -22.31
N THR A 34 -36.57 1.84 -22.93
CA THR A 34 -37.02 3.10 -23.57
C THR A 34 -37.08 4.28 -22.60
N HIS A 35 -37.26 4.04 -21.31
CA HIS A 35 -37.37 5.07 -20.25
C HIS A 35 -36.06 5.30 -19.50
N ALA A 36 -34.93 4.74 -19.96
CA ALA A 36 -33.66 4.78 -19.23
C ALA A 36 -33.11 6.21 -19.02
N SER A 37 -33.22 7.08 -20.05
CA SER A 37 -32.69 8.45 -20.01
C SER A 37 -33.48 9.34 -19.07
N GLU A 38 -34.81 9.26 -19.11
CA GLU A 38 -35.71 10.02 -18.26
C GLU A 38 -35.56 9.61 -16.78
N ILE A 39 -35.51 8.32 -16.51
CA ILE A 39 -35.29 7.79 -15.16
C ILE A 39 -33.92 8.21 -14.63
N GLN A 40 -32.89 8.16 -15.45
CA GLN A 40 -31.55 8.63 -15.04
C GLN A 40 -31.56 10.13 -14.71
N SER A 41 -32.30 10.94 -15.48
CA SER A 41 -32.48 12.37 -15.20
C SER A 41 -33.25 12.62 -13.91
N ILE A 42 -34.36 11.91 -13.68
CA ILE A 42 -35.19 12.03 -12.45
C ILE A 42 -34.37 11.68 -11.20
N LEU A 43 -33.52 10.68 -11.30
CA LEU A 43 -32.69 10.17 -10.20
C LEU A 43 -31.33 10.91 -10.08
N SER A 44 -31.05 11.86 -10.97
CA SER A 44 -29.86 12.70 -10.86
C SER A 44 -29.96 13.66 -9.69
N GLY A 45 -28.89 13.71 -8.86
CA GLY A 45 -28.81 14.64 -7.73
C GLY A 45 -29.32 14.10 -6.38
N ASP A 46 -29.76 12.85 -6.32
CA ASP A 46 -30.10 12.21 -5.05
C ASP A 46 -28.85 11.73 -4.26
N ASP A 47 -29.05 11.31 -3.01
CA ASP A 47 -27.96 10.86 -2.13
C ASP A 47 -27.36 9.49 -2.51
N PHE A 48 -27.97 8.75 -3.43
CA PHE A 48 -27.48 7.45 -3.88
C PHE A 48 -26.04 7.54 -4.42
N THR A 49 -25.78 8.50 -5.31
CA THR A 49 -24.46 8.69 -5.94
C THR A 49 -23.38 9.06 -4.93
N LYS A 50 -23.75 9.78 -3.85
CA LYS A 50 -22.84 10.10 -2.75
C LYS A 50 -22.54 8.87 -1.91
N LYS A 51 -23.57 8.05 -1.62
CA LYS A 51 -23.46 6.85 -0.78
C LYS A 51 -22.78 5.68 -1.50
N TYR A 52 -23.07 5.51 -2.79
CA TYR A 52 -22.57 4.42 -3.62
C TYR A 52 -21.85 4.91 -4.88
N PRO A 53 -20.76 5.69 -4.76
CA PRO A 53 -20.09 6.34 -5.90
C PRO A 53 -19.44 5.35 -6.86
N HIS A 54 -19.28 4.10 -6.47
CA HIS A 54 -18.67 3.03 -7.26
C HIS A 54 -19.71 2.22 -8.06
N LEU A 55 -21.00 2.30 -7.75
CA LEU A 55 -22.04 1.54 -8.45
C LEU A 55 -22.60 2.34 -9.63
N LYS A 56 -22.76 1.69 -10.77
CA LYS A 56 -23.63 2.22 -11.83
C LYS A 56 -25.08 2.00 -11.41
N ARG A 57 -25.90 3.02 -11.56
CA ARG A 57 -27.29 2.96 -11.13
C ARG A 57 -28.17 2.05 -11.95
N LEU A 58 -27.81 1.87 -13.23
CA LEU A 58 -28.57 1.12 -14.19
C LEU A 58 -27.78 -0.10 -14.68
N ARG A 59 -28.45 -1.24 -14.81
CA ARG A 59 -27.93 -2.46 -15.42
C ARG A 59 -28.88 -2.94 -16.52
N LYS A 60 -28.36 -3.29 -17.67
CA LYS A 60 -29.15 -4.00 -18.68
C LYS A 60 -29.37 -5.43 -18.22
N THR A 61 -30.61 -5.90 -18.23
CA THR A 61 -30.92 -7.30 -17.95
C THR A 61 -30.68 -8.14 -19.21
N SER A 62 -29.88 -9.21 -19.07
CA SER A 62 -29.81 -10.27 -20.06
C SER A 62 -31.00 -11.21 -19.83
N SER A 63 -31.68 -11.57 -20.87
CA SER A 63 -32.96 -12.30 -20.92
C SER A 63 -32.98 -13.72 -20.31
N SER A 64 -32.00 -14.12 -19.50
CA SER A 64 -31.84 -15.52 -19.13
C SER A 64 -32.09 -15.91 -17.67
N GLU A 65 -32.11 -15.01 -16.67
CA GLU A 65 -32.10 -15.50 -15.28
C GLU A 65 -32.98 -14.81 -14.24
N ASP A 66 -33.49 -13.59 -14.43
CA ASP A 66 -34.04 -12.82 -13.31
C ASP A 66 -35.46 -12.29 -13.51
N SER A 67 -36.45 -13.09 -13.20
CA SER A 67 -37.84 -12.82 -12.90
C SER A 67 -38.87 -13.32 -13.92
N GLU A 68 -39.95 -13.92 -13.40
CA GLU A 68 -41.11 -14.39 -14.17
C GLU A 68 -41.78 -13.27 -14.98
N ILE A 69 -41.62 -12.02 -14.58
CA ILE A 69 -42.20 -10.81 -15.23
C ILE A 69 -41.55 -10.55 -16.60
N ILE A 70 -40.30 -10.94 -16.82
CA ILE A 70 -39.55 -10.68 -18.07
C ILE A 70 -39.89 -11.70 -19.16
N LYS A 71 -40.36 -12.87 -18.77
CA LYS A 71 -40.59 -13.99 -19.70
C LYS A 71 -41.80 -13.77 -20.64
N GLU A 72 -42.72 -12.87 -20.30
CA GLU A 72 -43.93 -12.65 -21.09
C GLU A 72 -43.86 -11.48 -22.10
N SER A 73 -42.82 -10.65 -22.06
CA SER A 73 -42.72 -9.52 -22.98
C SER A 73 -41.44 -9.54 -23.82
N ASN A 74 -41.56 -9.37 -25.09
CA ASN A 74 -40.47 -9.26 -26.06
C ASN A 74 -39.73 -7.88 -25.94
N ARG A 75 -39.72 -7.27 -24.77
CA ARG A 75 -39.12 -5.95 -24.47
C ARG A 75 -37.85 -6.11 -23.65
N SER A 76 -36.84 -5.32 -23.97
CA SER A 76 -35.62 -5.22 -23.19
C SER A 76 -35.87 -4.35 -21.95
N TYR A 77 -35.46 -4.83 -20.77
CA TYR A 77 -35.59 -4.15 -19.49
C TYR A 77 -34.22 -3.71 -18.98
N ILE A 78 -34.25 -2.69 -18.14
CA ILE A 78 -33.12 -2.29 -17.31
C ILE A 78 -33.52 -2.44 -15.84
N GLU A 79 -32.55 -2.81 -15.03
CA GLU A 79 -32.69 -2.81 -13.58
C GLU A 79 -32.07 -1.54 -13.00
N VAL A 80 -32.82 -0.86 -12.15
CA VAL A 80 -32.50 0.45 -11.54
C VAL A 80 -32.36 0.30 -10.04
N LEU A 81 -31.23 0.66 -9.47
CA LEU A 81 -31.01 0.64 -8.02
C LEU A 81 -31.74 1.80 -7.35
N LEU A 82 -32.47 1.49 -6.29
CA LEU A 82 -33.13 2.46 -5.39
C LEU A 82 -32.22 2.80 -4.20
N GLY A 83 -31.56 1.82 -3.62
CA GLY A 83 -30.70 1.97 -2.43
C GLY A 83 -31.11 1.01 -1.31
N ASP A 84 -30.87 1.40 -0.05
CA ASP A 84 -31.14 0.59 1.13
C ASP A 84 -32.61 0.49 1.50
N LYS A 85 -33.45 1.34 0.95
CA LYS A 85 -34.88 1.42 1.26
C LYS A 85 -35.70 1.04 0.03
N PRO A 86 -36.84 0.36 0.24
CA PRO A 86 -37.72 -0.01 -0.86
C PRO A 86 -38.52 1.18 -1.41
N ASP A 87 -38.41 2.35 -0.74
CA ASP A 87 -39.22 3.50 -1.06
C ASP A 87 -38.80 4.12 -2.39
N LEU A 88 -39.77 4.31 -3.28
CA LEU A 88 -39.58 4.99 -4.55
C LEU A 88 -39.51 6.52 -4.31
N PRO A 89 -38.51 7.23 -4.81
CA PRO A 89 -38.50 8.69 -4.81
C PRO A 89 -39.78 9.22 -5.44
N TYR A 90 -40.39 10.24 -4.83
CA TYR A 90 -41.70 10.78 -5.25
C TYR A 90 -41.78 11.08 -6.76
N LYS A 91 -40.74 11.72 -7.32
CA LYS A 91 -40.65 12.03 -8.75
C LYS A 91 -40.66 10.77 -9.63
N LEU A 92 -39.97 9.73 -9.19
CA LEU A 92 -39.93 8.46 -9.90
C LEU A 92 -41.28 7.75 -9.81
N HIS A 93 -41.94 7.80 -8.63
CA HIS A 93 -43.26 7.23 -8.43
C HIS A 93 -44.30 7.85 -9.40
N CYS A 94 -44.39 9.19 -9.48
CA CYS A 94 -45.28 9.88 -10.42
C CYS A 94 -44.98 9.50 -11.89
N TYR A 95 -43.71 9.50 -12.27
CA TYR A 95 -43.32 9.13 -13.63
C TYR A 95 -43.72 7.71 -14.04
N LEU A 96 -43.59 6.75 -13.11
CA LEU A 96 -43.98 5.35 -13.37
C LEU A 96 -45.50 5.22 -13.54
N ASP A 97 -46.30 5.99 -12.76
CA ASP A 97 -47.77 6.02 -12.87
C ASP A 97 -48.22 6.61 -14.19
N GLU A 98 -47.68 7.78 -14.58
CA GLU A 98 -47.99 8.44 -15.83
C GLU A 98 -47.74 7.58 -17.07
N ASN A 99 -46.74 6.71 -17.00
CA ASN A 99 -46.33 5.82 -18.12
C ASN A 99 -46.86 4.38 -17.96
N ASN A 100 -47.74 4.10 -16.99
CA ASN A 100 -48.28 2.77 -16.70
C ASN A 100 -47.19 1.68 -16.56
N ILE A 101 -46.10 2.01 -15.89
CA ILE A 101 -44.97 1.07 -15.64
C ILE A 101 -45.17 0.40 -14.27
N ALA A 102 -45.07 -0.92 -14.24
CA ALA A 102 -45.20 -1.70 -13.01
C ALA A 102 -44.14 -1.33 -11.96
N LYS A 103 -44.56 -1.13 -10.70
CA LYS A 103 -43.74 -0.74 -9.57
C LYS A 103 -43.28 -1.96 -8.74
N SER A 104 -42.89 -3.05 -9.41
CA SER A 104 -42.40 -4.21 -8.70
C SER A 104 -41.00 -3.97 -8.11
N VAL A 105 -40.92 -3.86 -6.80
CA VAL A 105 -39.64 -3.71 -6.08
C VAL A 105 -39.01 -5.09 -5.89
N SER A 106 -37.77 -5.22 -6.28
CA SER A 106 -36.92 -6.40 -6.17
C SER A 106 -35.65 -6.09 -5.37
N THR A 107 -34.72 -7.03 -5.28
CA THR A 107 -33.43 -6.82 -4.66
C THR A 107 -32.31 -7.24 -5.60
N ALA A 108 -31.30 -6.39 -5.76
CA ALA A 108 -30.11 -6.66 -6.53
C ALA A 108 -28.90 -6.88 -5.63
N THR A 109 -28.08 -7.85 -5.97
CA THR A 109 -26.78 -8.08 -5.31
C THR A 109 -25.73 -7.17 -5.92
N VAL A 110 -25.03 -6.42 -5.07
CA VAL A 110 -24.03 -5.43 -5.50
C VAL A 110 -22.75 -5.51 -4.66
N PRO A 111 -21.58 -5.09 -5.21
CA PRO A 111 -20.36 -4.93 -4.43
C PRO A 111 -20.49 -3.83 -3.36
N ILE A 112 -19.92 -4.07 -2.17
CA ILE A 112 -19.95 -3.10 -1.05
C ILE A 112 -18.95 -1.98 -1.26
N SER A 113 -17.77 -2.28 -1.83
CA SER A 113 -16.65 -1.34 -1.95
C SER A 113 -16.20 -1.17 -3.40
N PRO A 114 -15.56 -0.03 -3.74
CA PRO A 114 -15.03 0.19 -5.08
C PRO A 114 -13.89 -0.79 -5.40
N PRO A 115 -13.75 -1.22 -6.67
CA PRO A 115 -12.60 -2.00 -7.10
C PRO A 115 -11.34 -1.11 -7.12
N LEU A 116 -10.23 -1.59 -6.56
CA LEU A 116 -8.94 -0.90 -6.53
C LEU A 116 -7.98 -1.41 -7.61
N THR A 117 -8.21 -2.61 -8.13
CA THR A 117 -7.41 -3.21 -9.21
C THR A 117 -8.26 -3.52 -10.44
N LYS A 118 -7.62 -3.63 -11.60
CA LYS A 118 -8.31 -4.06 -12.82
C LYS A 118 -8.92 -5.46 -12.69
N LEU A 119 -8.22 -6.35 -11.98
CA LEU A 119 -8.70 -7.71 -11.75
C LEU A 119 -9.98 -7.71 -10.92
N GLN A 120 -10.01 -6.96 -9.81
CA GLN A 120 -11.22 -6.76 -9.01
C GLN A 120 -12.34 -6.14 -9.86
N TYR A 121 -12.03 -5.13 -10.68
CA TYR A 121 -13.02 -4.52 -11.56
C TYR A 121 -13.69 -5.53 -12.49
N TYR A 122 -12.90 -6.38 -13.17
CA TYR A 122 -13.46 -7.39 -14.07
C TYR A 122 -14.29 -8.43 -13.32
N HIS A 123 -13.89 -8.85 -12.13
CA HIS A 123 -14.63 -9.82 -11.33
C HIS A 123 -15.93 -9.21 -10.77
N TRP A 124 -15.88 -7.96 -10.30
CA TRP A 124 -17.02 -7.32 -9.65
C TRP A 124 -18.07 -6.87 -10.67
N CYS A 125 -17.65 -6.50 -11.87
CA CYS A 125 -18.58 -6.22 -12.97
C CYS A 125 -19.45 -7.42 -13.38
N LYS A 126 -19.03 -8.65 -13.04
CA LYS A 126 -19.88 -9.86 -13.26
C LYS A 126 -21.10 -9.88 -12.33
N VAL A 127 -21.01 -9.27 -11.16
CA VAL A 127 -22.10 -9.20 -10.18
C VAL A 127 -22.97 -7.97 -10.46
N TRP A 128 -22.33 -6.78 -10.53
CA TRP A 128 -23.01 -5.52 -10.85
C TRP A 128 -22.05 -4.57 -11.58
N PRO A 129 -22.52 -3.80 -12.58
CA PRO A 129 -21.68 -2.82 -13.26
C PRO A 129 -21.15 -1.76 -12.27
N VAL A 130 -19.82 -1.67 -12.15
CA VAL A 130 -19.15 -0.72 -11.27
C VAL A 130 -18.35 0.31 -12.04
N VAL A 131 -18.00 1.42 -11.37
CA VAL A 131 -17.11 2.45 -11.92
C VAL A 131 -15.70 2.16 -11.39
N PHE A 132 -14.74 2.00 -12.29
CA PHE A 132 -13.34 1.85 -11.92
C PHE A 132 -12.66 3.23 -11.94
N ARG A 133 -12.23 3.68 -10.77
CA ARG A 133 -11.35 4.84 -10.64
C ARG A 133 -10.00 4.34 -10.14
N GLN A 134 -8.95 4.60 -10.90
CA GLN A 134 -7.60 4.26 -10.44
C GLN A 134 -7.34 4.96 -9.11
N PRO A 135 -6.86 4.22 -8.09
CA PRO A 135 -6.47 4.84 -6.83
C PRO A 135 -5.34 5.84 -7.06
N SER A 136 -5.29 6.89 -6.25
CA SER A 136 -4.25 7.92 -6.32
C SER A 136 -2.85 7.32 -6.12
N ARG A 137 -2.74 6.31 -5.24
CA ARG A 137 -1.53 5.52 -5.06
C ARG A 137 -1.52 4.37 -6.06
N LYS A 138 -0.64 4.47 -7.06
CA LYS A 138 -0.35 3.36 -7.98
C LYS A 138 0.72 2.47 -7.36
N PRO A 139 0.68 1.15 -7.58
CA PRO A 139 1.81 0.29 -7.24
C PRO A 139 3.09 0.81 -7.90
N HIS A 140 4.17 0.86 -7.14
CA HIS A 140 5.46 1.31 -7.63
C HIS A 140 6.12 0.19 -8.46
N ILE A 141 6.37 0.46 -9.73
CA ILE A 141 7.09 -0.46 -10.61
C ILE A 141 8.59 -0.18 -10.45
N LEU A 142 9.29 -1.14 -9.86
CA LEU A 142 10.73 -1.03 -9.63
C LEU A 142 11.50 -1.07 -10.95
N THR A 143 12.48 -0.18 -11.07
CA THR A 143 13.46 -0.18 -12.17
C THR A 143 14.50 -1.29 -11.98
N SER A 144 15.21 -1.66 -13.06
CA SER A 144 16.29 -2.63 -12.97
C SER A 144 17.37 -2.23 -11.97
N ASP A 145 17.67 -0.94 -11.87
CA ASP A 145 18.66 -0.42 -10.93
C ASP A 145 18.19 -0.53 -9.47
N GLU A 146 16.91 -0.28 -9.20
CA GLU A 146 16.33 -0.48 -7.87
C GLU A 146 16.34 -1.96 -7.46
N ILE A 147 16.07 -2.86 -8.40
CA ILE A 147 16.16 -4.31 -8.18
C ILE A 147 17.60 -4.72 -7.84
N ASN A 148 18.57 -4.26 -8.61
CA ASN A 148 20.00 -4.56 -8.38
C ASN A 148 20.47 -4.01 -7.02
N ARG A 149 20.05 -2.80 -6.66
CA ARG A 149 20.31 -2.21 -5.34
C ARG A 149 19.70 -3.04 -4.22
N ALA A 150 18.44 -3.47 -4.38
CA ALA A 150 17.76 -4.31 -3.39
C ALA A 150 18.53 -5.60 -3.15
N ILE A 151 18.95 -6.30 -4.20
CA ILE A 151 19.75 -7.53 -4.10
C ILE A 151 21.06 -7.28 -3.35
N LYS A 152 21.81 -6.25 -3.76
CA LYS A 152 23.11 -5.88 -3.16
C LYS A 152 22.98 -5.61 -1.66
N TYR A 153 22.04 -4.77 -1.27
CA TYR A 153 21.93 -4.33 0.12
C TYR A 153 21.19 -5.33 1.03
N ILE A 154 20.32 -6.17 0.48
CA ILE A 154 19.77 -7.33 1.21
C ILE A 154 20.88 -8.35 1.51
N ALA A 155 21.79 -8.62 0.57
CA ALA A 155 22.94 -9.48 0.80
C ALA A 155 23.84 -8.94 1.92
N LEU A 156 24.06 -7.62 1.97
CA LEU A 156 24.80 -6.97 3.07
C LEU A 156 24.03 -7.09 4.41
N ALA A 157 22.73 -6.91 4.41
CA ALA A 157 21.91 -7.08 5.62
C ALA A 157 21.95 -8.53 6.13
N ARG A 158 21.95 -9.55 5.25
CA ARG A 158 22.15 -10.94 5.64
C ARG A 158 23.54 -11.16 6.27
N HIS A 159 24.59 -10.61 5.66
CA HIS A 159 25.93 -10.72 6.24
C HIS A 159 25.99 -10.17 7.66
N LEU A 160 25.39 -8.99 7.91
CA LEU A 160 25.27 -8.43 9.27
C LEU A 160 24.49 -9.36 10.21
N GLY A 161 23.43 -10.02 9.71
CA GLY A 161 22.69 -11.04 10.46
C GLY A 161 23.57 -12.23 10.85
N THR A 162 24.38 -12.71 9.91
CA THR A 162 25.34 -13.81 10.19
C THR A 162 26.34 -13.43 11.27
N GLU A 163 26.86 -12.20 11.28
CA GLU A 163 27.73 -11.70 12.36
C GLU A 163 26.97 -11.63 13.69
N SER A 164 25.71 -11.17 13.67
CA SER A 164 24.86 -11.20 14.87
C SER A 164 24.70 -12.59 15.46
N LYS A 165 24.49 -13.60 14.60
CA LYS A 165 24.36 -15.00 15.00
C LYS A 165 25.63 -15.55 15.65
N LYS A 166 26.82 -15.19 15.12
CA LYS A 166 28.11 -15.55 15.73
C LYS A 166 28.27 -15.00 17.13
N LEU A 167 27.66 -13.86 17.43
CA LEU A 167 27.65 -13.24 18.75
C LEU A 167 26.58 -13.82 19.69
N GLY A 168 25.80 -14.82 19.24
CA GLY A 168 24.76 -15.46 20.05
C GLY A 168 23.39 -14.76 20.00
N SER A 169 23.17 -13.84 19.07
CA SER A 169 21.89 -13.18 18.87
C SER A 169 21.16 -13.72 17.62
N LEU A 170 20.05 -13.09 17.20
CA LEU A 170 19.29 -13.54 16.04
C LEU A 170 19.97 -13.15 14.72
N ASP A 171 19.86 -14.02 13.72
CA ASP A 171 20.37 -13.79 12.36
C ASP A 171 19.56 -12.69 11.64
N ARG A 172 19.70 -11.46 12.12
CA ARG A 172 18.95 -10.31 11.58
C ARG A 172 19.85 -9.09 11.44
N GLY A 173 19.84 -8.50 10.25
CA GLY A 173 20.61 -7.29 9.93
C GLY A 173 19.75 -6.25 9.22
N CYS A 174 20.21 -5.00 9.28
CA CYS A 174 19.60 -3.83 8.64
C CYS A 174 20.68 -2.90 8.10
N VAL A 175 20.47 -2.38 6.89
CA VAL A 175 21.33 -1.38 6.24
C VAL A 175 20.46 -0.21 5.80
N ILE A 176 20.87 1.02 6.11
CA ILE A 176 20.20 2.25 5.68
C ILE A 176 21.08 2.94 4.64
N VAL A 177 20.50 3.21 3.47
CA VAL A 177 21.21 3.72 2.28
C VAL A 177 20.56 5.03 1.82
N LEU A 178 21.38 6.02 1.52
CA LEU A 178 20.99 7.28 0.89
C LEU A 178 21.88 7.54 -0.31
N ASN A 179 21.30 7.70 -1.51
CA ASN A 179 22.03 7.96 -2.76
C ASN A 179 23.19 6.95 -2.98
N ASP A 180 22.90 5.66 -2.85
CA ASP A 180 23.85 4.54 -2.97
C ASP A 180 24.99 4.52 -1.92
N ILE A 181 24.89 5.35 -0.88
CA ILE A 181 25.83 5.42 0.22
C ILE A 181 25.20 4.80 1.48
N VAL A 182 25.90 3.87 2.13
CA VAL A 182 25.46 3.30 3.41
C VAL A 182 25.69 4.33 4.51
N ILE A 183 24.61 4.96 4.96
CA ILE A 183 24.65 5.96 6.05
C ILE A 183 24.54 5.34 7.44
N GLY A 184 23.93 4.15 7.55
CA GLY A 184 23.80 3.43 8.80
C GLY A 184 23.67 1.92 8.56
N TYR A 185 24.06 1.16 9.56
CA TYR A 185 23.86 -0.29 9.59
C TYR A 185 23.66 -0.75 11.03
N GLY A 186 23.01 -1.88 11.20
CA GLY A 186 22.77 -2.49 12.50
C GLY A 186 22.46 -3.98 12.36
N PHE A 187 22.62 -4.69 13.45
CA PHE A 187 22.31 -6.09 13.56
C PHE A 187 21.68 -6.39 14.93
N ASP A 188 21.08 -7.56 15.08
CA ASP A 188 20.39 -7.93 16.31
C ASP A 188 21.40 -8.10 17.47
N LYS A 189 21.13 -7.45 18.59
CA LYS A 189 21.99 -7.51 19.79
C LYS A 189 21.19 -7.77 21.07
N ARG A 190 19.92 -8.14 20.95
CA ARG A 190 19.01 -8.23 22.11
C ARG A 190 19.39 -9.28 23.16
N TYR A 191 20.18 -10.28 22.80
CA TYR A 191 20.70 -11.27 23.73
C TYR A 191 22.15 -11.01 24.21
N VAL A 192 22.80 -9.99 23.62
CA VAL A 192 24.21 -9.65 23.90
C VAL A 192 24.33 -8.28 24.59
N SER A 193 23.38 -7.37 24.32
CA SER A 193 23.35 -6.02 24.84
C SER A 193 22.01 -5.76 25.55
N TYR A 194 21.11 -5.00 24.91
CA TYR A 194 19.81 -4.68 25.49
C TYR A 194 18.67 -5.31 24.69
N PRO A 195 17.55 -5.70 25.33
CA PRO A 195 16.41 -6.33 24.68
C PRO A 195 15.79 -5.52 23.52
N TRP A 196 15.99 -4.21 23.50
CA TRP A 196 15.51 -3.32 22.44
C TRP A 196 16.52 -3.07 21.31
N ASP A 197 17.72 -3.64 21.37
CA ASP A 197 18.75 -3.50 20.33
C ASP A 197 18.44 -4.38 19.12
N HIS A 198 17.33 -4.05 18.46
CA HIS A 198 16.89 -4.66 17.22
C HIS A 198 17.64 -4.05 16.01
N PRO A 199 17.80 -4.77 14.89
CA PRO A 199 18.60 -4.35 13.76
C PRO A 199 18.26 -2.96 13.21
N ALA A 200 16.97 -2.65 13.04
CA ALA A 200 16.55 -1.36 12.51
C ALA A 200 16.82 -0.22 13.51
N ILE A 201 16.60 -0.44 14.81
CA ILE A 201 16.87 0.55 15.86
C ILE A 201 18.36 0.81 15.96
N ASP A 202 19.18 -0.24 15.91
CA ASP A 202 20.65 -0.13 15.91
C ASP A 202 21.16 0.62 14.68
N ALA A 203 20.62 0.35 13.49
CA ALA A 203 20.95 1.06 12.25
C ALA A 203 20.58 2.56 12.30
N ILE A 204 19.40 2.91 12.84
CA ILE A 204 18.96 4.29 13.03
C ILE A 204 19.88 5.02 14.02
N ARG A 205 20.24 4.36 15.15
CA ARG A 205 21.17 4.90 16.13
C ARG A 205 22.54 5.17 15.50
N ASN A 206 23.08 4.20 14.75
CA ASN A 206 24.35 4.35 14.04
C ASN A 206 24.31 5.54 13.05
N THR A 207 23.21 5.72 12.31
CA THR A 207 23.00 6.87 11.44
C THR A 207 23.01 8.17 12.25
N SER A 208 22.26 8.23 13.35
CA SER A 208 22.16 9.41 14.21
C SER A 208 23.52 9.82 14.78
N ASP A 209 24.33 8.86 15.22
CA ASP A 209 25.65 9.11 15.81
C ASP A 209 26.64 9.69 14.76
N LYS A 210 26.60 9.14 13.53
CA LYS A 210 27.38 9.71 12.40
C LYS A 210 26.95 11.14 12.06
N LEU A 211 25.63 11.43 12.08
CA LEU A 211 25.10 12.77 11.85
C LEU A 211 25.53 13.76 12.94
N LYS A 212 25.55 13.35 14.21
CA LYS A 212 26.04 14.17 15.31
C LYS A 212 27.54 14.45 15.15
N ALA A 213 28.35 13.41 14.95
CA ALA A 213 29.78 13.55 14.77
C ALA A 213 30.14 14.51 13.62
N SER A 214 29.42 14.47 12.48
CA SER A 214 29.67 15.39 11.38
C SER A 214 29.30 16.85 11.69
N ARG A 215 28.34 17.10 12.58
CA ARG A 215 27.97 18.44 13.05
C ARG A 215 29.00 19.00 14.05
N ASP A 216 29.49 18.15 14.96
CA ASP A 216 30.45 18.55 15.98
C ASP A 216 31.80 18.94 15.37
N VAL A 217 32.29 18.24 14.35
CA VAL A 217 33.49 18.61 13.59
C VAL A 217 33.39 19.99 12.97
N ARG A 218 32.21 20.42 12.53
CA ARG A 218 32.02 21.77 11.99
C ARG A 218 32.00 22.88 13.05
N SER A 219 31.40 22.62 14.19
CA SER A 219 31.39 23.58 15.30
C SER A 219 32.80 23.87 15.81
N MET A 220 33.71 22.91 15.68
CA MET A 220 35.13 23.07 16.05
C MET A 220 35.99 23.70 14.93
N GLY A 221 35.59 23.55 13.65
CA GLY A 221 36.35 24.09 12.49
C GLY A 221 36.32 25.60 12.31
N ASN A 222 35.57 26.37 13.10
CA ASN A 222 35.56 27.85 13.11
C ASN A 222 36.63 28.47 14.04
N LYS A 223 37.55 27.66 14.59
CA LYS A 223 38.73 28.16 15.31
C LYS A 223 39.98 27.82 14.48
N SER A 224 40.54 28.86 13.85
CA SER A 224 41.85 29.03 13.18
C SER A 224 42.71 27.80 12.75
N PRO A 225 43.39 27.85 11.56
CA PRO A 225 44.11 26.76 10.99
C PRO A 225 45.47 26.57 11.65
N GLY A 226 45.63 25.49 12.39
CA GLY A 226 46.90 24.92 12.79
C GLY A 226 47.23 23.68 11.95
N ASN A 227 48.39 23.67 11.34
CA ASN A 227 48.93 22.81 10.31
C ASN A 227 48.77 21.28 10.47
N ASN A 228 48.58 20.66 9.31
CA ASN A 228 48.73 19.28 8.86
C ASN A 228 47.53 18.29 9.10
N PRO A 229 46.85 17.97 8.00
CA PRO A 229 46.11 16.69 7.89
C PRO A 229 46.79 15.77 6.91
N SER A 230 47.05 14.55 7.32
CA SER A 230 47.42 13.40 6.46
C SER A 230 46.28 13.12 5.46
N SER A 231 46.65 13.15 4.19
CA SER A 231 45.81 13.41 3.01
C SER A 231 44.84 12.30 2.53
N VAL A 232 44.61 11.22 3.26
CA VAL A 232 43.73 10.12 2.81
C VAL A 232 42.33 10.14 3.47
N ASN A 233 42.21 10.71 4.67
CA ASN A 233 40.93 10.84 5.36
C ASN A 233 40.08 12.03 4.88
N SER A 234 40.67 13.02 4.19
CA SER A 234 39.98 14.27 3.81
C SER A 234 39.05 14.12 2.59
N ILE A 235 39.30 13.18 1.70
CA ILE A 235 38.51 12.97 0.47
C ILE A 235 37.21 12.19 0.78
N LEU A 236 37.27 11.21 1.67
CA LEU A 236 36.08 10.44 2.10
C LEU A 236 35.16 11.27 3.02
N THR A 237 35.74 12.14 3.87
CA THR A 237 34.96 13.02 4.74
C THR A 237 34.23 14.14 4.00
N ASN A 238 34.74 14.65 2.87
CA ASN A 238 34.10 15.76 2.16
C ASN A 238 32.79 15.35 1.43
N SER A 239 32.75 14.20 0.75
CA SER A 239 31.54 13.75 0.07
C SER A 239 30.49 13.23 1.06
N TYR A 240 30.89 12.52 2.12
CA TYR A 240 30.02 12.09 3.22
C TYR A 240 29.52 13.27 4.06
N GLY A 241 30.39 14.22 4.38
CA GLY A 241 30.06 15.38 5.21
C GLY A 241 29.04 16.30 4.60
N VAL A 242 29.08 16.54 3.28
CA VAL A 242 28.13 17.42 2.58
C VAL A 242 26.74 16.78 2.50
N LEU A 243 26.63 15.47 2.20
CA LEU A 243 25.38 14.71 2.15
C LEU A 243 24.68 14.63 3.51
N LEU A 244 25.44 14.42 4.58
CA LEU A 244 24.89 14.24 5.93
C LEU A 244 24.50 15.59 6.60
N ASN A 245 25.00 16.71 6.13
CA ASN A 245 24.79 18.00 6.82
C ASN A 245 23.41 18.61 6.69
N GLN A 246 22.71 18.32 5.62
CA GLN A 246 21.32 18.73 5.40
C GLN A 246 20.34 17.62 5.74
N GLN A 247 20.85 16.46 6.14
CA GLN A 247 20.06 15.28 6.42
C GLN A 247 19.35 15.38 7.77
N TYR A 248 18.03 15.22 7.77
CA TYR A 248 17.25 15.05 8.98
C TYR A 248 16.92 13.58 9.16
N LEU A 249 17.52 12.93 10.16
CA LEU A 249 17.38 11.49 10.43
C LEU A 249 17.61 10.64 9.16
N CYS A 250 16.68 9.77 8.81
CA CYS A 250 16.73 8.90 7.62
C CYS A 250 15.83 9.40 6.49
N THR A 251 15.53 10.71 6.42
CA THR A 251 14.64 11.26 5.38
C THR A 251 15.16 10.91 4.00
N SER A 252 14.27 10.45 3.13
CA SER A 252 14.56 9.98 1.76
C SER A 252 15.51 8.78 1.65
N ALA A 253 15.96 8.21 2.76
CA ALA A 253 16.78 7.00 2.75
C ALA A 253 15.92 5.74 2.57
N THR A 254 16.56 4.66 2.12
CA THR A 254 15.98 3.33 1.97
C THR A 254 16.59 2.38 3.00
N ALA A 255 15.75 1.60 3.68
CA ALA A 255 16.19 0.56 4.59
C ALA A 255 16.09 -0.82 3.93
N TYR A 256 17.14 -1.61 4.06
CA TYR A 256 17.21 -2.99 3.59
C TYR A 256 17.41 -3.91 4.79
N LEU A 257 16.53 -4.88 4.97
CA LEU A 257 16.54 -5.79 6.11
C LEU A 257 16.56 -7.24 5.64
N SER A 258 17.30 -8.09 6.33
CA SER A 258 17.24 -9.53 6.08
C SER A 258 15.86 -10.10 6.46
N HIS A 259 15.25 -9.60 7.52
CA HIS A 259 13.94 -10.04 8.02
C HIS A 259 12.98 -8.86 8.17
N GLU A 260 11.71 -9.13 8.02
CA GLU A 260 10.63 -8.18 8.28
C GLU A 260 10.78 -7.57 9.69
N PRO A 261 10.79 -6.24 9.82
CA PRO A 261 10.91 -5.60 11.14
C PRO A 261 9.65 -5.82 11.97
N CYS A 262 9.81 -5.98 13.28
CA CYS A 262 8.67 -6.01 14.19
C CYS A 262 7.96 -4.65 14.24
N VAL A 263 6.79 -4.59 14.86
CA VAL A 263 5.99 -3.35 14.96
C VAL A 263 6.81 -2.19 15.54
N SER A 264 7.58 -2.41 16.62
CA SER A 264 8.42 -1.35 17.22
C SER A 264 9.50 -0.83 16.26
N CYS A 265 10.17 -1.73 15.53
CA CYS A 265 11.15 -1.36 14.50
C CYS A 265 10.50 -0.62 13.33
N SER A 266 9.31 -1.05 12.91
CA SER A 266 8.54 -0.40 11.84
C SER A 266 8.14 1.02 12.24
N MET A 267 7.75 1.24 13.50
CA MET A 267 7.49 2.58 14.05
C MET A 267 8.76 3.42 14.12
N ALA A 268 9.90 2.84 14.53
CA ALA A 268 11.18 3.56 14.54
C ALA A 268 11.59 4.03 13.13
N LEU A 269 11.43 3.18 12.11
CA LEU A 269 11.67 3.52 10.71
C LEU A 269 10.73 4.65 10.24
N LEU A 270 9.44 4.60 10.58
CA LEU A 270 8.47 5.63 10.29
C LEU A 270 8.85 6.98 10.92
N HIS A 271 9.16 6.99 12.21
CA HIS A 271 9.58 8.20 12.94
C HIS A 271 10.90 8.77 12.41
N SER A 272 11.77 7.93 11.87
CA SER A 272 13.03 8.34 11.22
C SER A 272 12.83 8.89 9.81
N ARG A 273 11.59 8.94 9.30
CA ARG A 273 11.25 9.47 7.98
C ARG A 273 11.84 8.67 6.82
N ILE A 274 11.98 7.34 6.97
CA ILE A 274 12.41 6.47 5.88
C ILE A 274 11.45 6.57 4.68
N SER A 275 11.97 6.48 3.46
CA SER A 275 11.16 6.56 2.23
C SER A 275 10.73 5.20 1.69
N GLN A 276 11.61 4.20 1.82
CA GLN A 276 11.37 2.85 1.33
C GLN A 276 11.96 1.81 2.27
N VAL A 277 11.33 0.64 2.32
CA VAL A 277 11.83 -0.51 3.08
C VAL A 277 11.78 -1.75 2.20
N PHE A 278 12.89 -2.46 2.14
CA PHE A 278 12.99 -3.77 1.52
C PHE A 278 13.31 -4.81 2.60
N TYR A 279 12.60 -5.93 2.58
CA TYR A 279 12.94 -7.06 3.45
C TYR A 279 12.78 -8.39 2.72
N GLU A 280 13.48 -9.42 3.19
CA GLU A 280 13.47 -10.73 2.55
C GLU A 280 12.59 -11.74 3.29
N TYR A 281 12.97 -12.12 4.50
CA TYR A 281 12.23 -13.12 5.26
C TYR A 281 11.08 -12.51 6.04
N THR A 282 9.91 -13.13 5.98
CA THR A 282 8.74 -12.73 6.76
C THR A 282 8.92 -13.00 8.25
N ASN A 283 8.26 -12.22 9.08
CA ASN A 283 8.23 -12.40 10.53
C ASN A 283 6.78 -12.60 10.99
N ASN A 284 6.30 -13.83 10.93
CA ASN A 284 4.89 -14.17 11.19
C ASN A 284 4.46 -13.89 12.64
N GLU A 285 5.40 -13.82 13.60
CA GLU A 285 5.09 -13.61 15.01
C GLU A 285 4.87 -12.14 15.35
N SER A 286 5.70 -11.24 14.80
CA SER A 286 5.72 -9.84 15.22
C SER A 286 5.92 -8.83 14.09
N GLY A 287 5.88 -9.29 12.84
CA GLY A 287 6.12 -8.45 11.65
C GLY A 287 5.14 -7.28 11.53
N GLY A 288 5.68 -6.08 11.30
CA GLY A 288 4.93 -4.83 11.28
C GLY A 288 4.65 -4.28 9.87
N LEU A 289 5.13 -4.93 8.81
CA LEU A 289 5.07 -4.40 7.45
C LEU A 289 4.41 -5.35 6.43
N GLY A 290 3.80 -6.44 6.89
CA GLY A 290 3.14 -7.38 5.98
C GLY A 290 2.52 -8.58 6.67
N SER A 291 3.18 -9.14 7.71
CA SER A 291 2.74 -10.38 8.34
C SER A 291 1.62 -10.18 9.37
N ARG A 292 1.87 -9.44 10.46
CA ARG A 292 0.87 -9.20 11.53
C ARG A 292 0.07 -7.93 11.32
N CYS A 293 0.71 -6.90 10.81
CA CYS A 293 0.05 -5.67 10.41
C CYS A 293 0.79 -5.03 9.23
N LYS A 294 0.17 -4.02 8.64
CA LYS A 294 0.72 -3.21 7.54
C LYS A 294 0.76 -1.75 7.99
N LEU A 295 1.65 -1.47 8.95
CA LEU A 295 1.73 -0.17 9.60
C LEU A 295 1.88 0.98 8.59
N HIS A 296 2.70 0.81 7.56
CA HIS A 296 2.92 1.80 6.50
C HIS A 296 1.67 2.11 5.65
N CYS A 297 0.62 1.28 5.75
CA CYS A 297 -0.65 1.46 5.05
C CYS A 297 -1.69 2.26 5.86
N LEU A 298 -1.47 2.53 7.14
CA LEU A 298 -2.41 3.24 8.00
C LEU A 298 -2.51 4.71 7.58
N THR A 299 -3.68 5.13 7.10
CA THR A 299 -3.94 6.49 6.59
C THR A 299 -3.88 7.57 7.67
N SER A 300 -4.01 7.20 8.95
CA SER A 300 -3.95 8.13 10.09
C SER A 300 -2.54 8.58 10.46
N LEU A 301 -1.50 7.98 9.86
CA LEU A 301 -0.12 8.33 10.14
C LEU A 301 0.35 9.52 9.29
N ASN A 302 1.15 10.40 9.89
CA ASN A 302 1.66 11.62 9.25
C ASN A 302 2.80 11.38 8.24
N HIS A 303 3.35 10.17 8.18
CA HIS A 303 4.40 9.79 7.25
C HIS A 303 4.07 8.41 6.66
N HIS A 304 4.32 8.25 5.38
CA HIS A 304 4.12 7.01 4.65
C HIS A 304 5.39 6.65 3.89
N PHE A 305 5.68 5.37 3.79
CA PHE A 305 6.78 4.84 3.01
C PHE A 305 6.33 3.60 2.24
N THR A 306 7.05 3.24 1.18
CA THR A 306 6.77 2.03 0.40
C THR A 306 7.50 0.84 0.98
N VAL A 307 6.89 -0.34 0.91
CA VAL A 307 7.47 -1.58 1.44
C VAL A 307 7.48 -2.65 0.35
N PHE A 308 8.62 -3.30 0.20
CA PHE A 308 8.81 -4.39 -0.76
C PHE A 308 9.31 -5.65 -0.06
N LYS A 309 8.64 -6.76 -0.35
CA LYS A 309 9.15 -8.08 -0.03
C LYS A 309 10.01 -8.57 -1.19
N VAL A 310 11.23 -8.99 -0.87
CA VAL A 310 12.19 -9.52 -1.83
C VAL A 310 12.23 -11.04 -1.67
N SER A 311 12.05 -11.78 -2.75
CA SER A 311 12.26 -13.22 -2.76
C SER A 311 13.44 -13.52 -3.67
N LEU A 312 14.55 -13.94 -3.09
CA LEU A 312 15.74 -14.34 -3.81
C LEU A 312 15.73 -15.87 -4.02
N PRO A 313 16.27 -16.38 -5.13
CA PRO A 313 16.47 -17.80 -5.29
C PRO A 313 17.38 -18.32 -4.19
N SER A 314 17.01 -19.47 -3.62
CA SER A 314 17.80 -20.19 -2.60
C SER A 314 19.09 -20.75 -3.16
#